data_da7d5baed6578052b67e1d82a8f417e5
#
_entry.id   da7d5baed6578052b67e1d82a8f417e5
#
_cell.length_a   1.000
_cell.length_b   1.000
_cell.length_c   1.000
_cell.angle_alpha   90.00
_cell.angle_beta   90.00
_cell.angle_gamma   90.00
#
_symmetry.space_group_name_H-M   'P 1'
#
loop_
_entity.id
_entity.type
_entity.pdbx_description
1 polymer ?
#
loop_
_entity_poly.entity_id
_entity_poly.type
_entity_poly.pdbx_seq_one_letter_code
_entity_poly.pdbx_strand_id
1 'polypeptide(L)'
;PFQYEDIQSHLEEMAERGWELERIGYRWFVYRPAERGPVRYALAFHPEVGNYDPLPTQGQEIYADYCQEAGWELVDTWSQYPQIQFYRSRQAYPLPLQTDLSTQWRVMTTWMETRFVVPLRRIAVFFTLFLLPYLVIAVFLLFLGPPDFWIRGLCWALLLLLISFLAALLVSLSESQRWLEEARRASQEGLPGPGGHRSRRWNYALKGMAAVGA
;
A
#
# COMPACT_ATOMS: atom_id res chain seq x y z
N PRO A 1 -5.35 2.46 3.78
CA PRO A 1 -4.58 1.49 4.55
C PRO A 1 -4.38 0.24 3.72
N PHE A 2 -3.21 -0.36 3.83
CA PHE A 2 -2.79 -1.50 3.06
C PHE A 2 -3.44 -2.78 3.62
N GLN A 3 -4.22 -3.47 2.80
CA GLN A 3 -4.99 -4.66 3.18
C GLN A 3 -4.31 -5.92 2.66
N TYR A 4 -3.19 -6.32 3.26
CA TYR A 4 -2.43 -7.50 2.81
C TYR A 4 -3.23 -8.80 2.98
N GLU A 5 -4.06 -8.91 4.03
CA GLU A 5 -4.95 -10.06 4.27
C GLU A 5 -5.98 -10.22 3.15
N ASP A 6 -6.53 -9.10 2.64
CA ASP A 6 -7.47 -9.14 1.51
C ASP A 6 -6.77 -9.62 0.23
N ILE A 7 -5.50 -9.24 0.04
CA ILE A 7 -4.71 -9.72 -1.11
C ILE A 7 -4.45 -11.21 -0.98
N GLN A 8 -4.02 -11.69 0.19
CA GLN A 8 -3.79 -13.11 0.41
C GLN A 8 -5.07 -13.93 0.17
N SER A 9 -6.18 -13.53 0.79
CA SER A 9 -7.47 -14.19 0.62
C SER A 9 -7.92 -14.21 -0.83
N HIS A 10 -7.70 -13.12 -1.57
CA HIS A 10 -8.03 -13.05 -3.00
C HIS A 10 -7.19 -14.02 -3.83
N LEU A 11 -5.88 -14.10 -3.58
CA LEU A 11 -4.98 -15.01 -4.30
C LEU A 11 -5.33 -16.48 -4.01
N GLU A 12 -5.68 -16.81 -2.75
CA GLU A 12 -6.13 -18.14 -2.36
C GLU A 12 -7.46 -18.50 -3.05
N GLU A 13 -8.43 -17.58 -3.09
CA GLU A 13 -9.71 -17.76 -3.80
C GLU A 13 -9.48 -17.99 -5.33
N MET A 14 -8.54 -17.29 -5.94
CA MET A 14 -8.20 -17.50 -7.35
C MET A 14 -7.56 -18.87 -7.58
N ALA A 15 -6.69 -19.34 -6.68
CA ALA A 15 -6.08 -20.65 -6.75
C ALA A 15 -7.15 -21.78 -6.64
N GLU A 16 -8.14 -21.63 -5.75
CA GLU A 16 -9.28 -22.56 -5.65
C GLU A 16 -10.07 -22.64 -6.97
N ARG A 17 -10.12 -21.56 -7.73
CA ARG A 17 -10.75 -21.51 -9.05
C ARG A 17 -9.89 -22.07 -10.18
N GLY A 18 -8.64 -22.47 -9.89
CA GLY A 18 -7.69 -22.99 -10.86
C GLY A 18 -6.82 -21.92 -11.52
N TRP A 19 -6.61 -20.78 -10.86
CA TRP A 19 -5.77 -19.70 -11.32
C TRP A 19 -4.68 -19.39 -10.30
N GLU A 20 -3.44 -19.68 -10.61
CA GLU A 20 -2.29 -19.33 -9.76
C GLU A 20 -1.65 -18.03 -10.21
N LEU A 21 -1.17 -17.25 -9.23
CA LEU A 21 -0.39 -16.06 -9.48
C LEU A 21 0.93 -16.44 -10.18
N GLU A 22 1.19 -15.83 -11.33
CA GLU A 22 2.41 -16.02 -12.10
C GLU A 22 3.36 -14.84 -11.93
N ARG A 23 2.84 -13.61 -12.02
CA ARG A 23 3.64 -12.40 -11.98
C ARG A 23 2.82 -11.21 -11.48
N ILE A 24 3.52 -10.22 -10.92
CA ILE A 24 2.94 -8.98 -10.41
C ILE A 24 3.40 -7.81 -11.27
N GLY A 25 2.46 -7.23 -11.99
CA GLY A 25 2.69 -5.99 -12.73
C GLY A 25 2.63 -4.76 -11.83
N TYR A 26 2.76 -3.59 -12.43
CA TYR A 26 2.72 -2.31 -11.70
C TYR A 26 1.39 -2.11 -10.94
N ARG A 27 0.26 -2.49 -11.56
CA ARG A 27 -1.09 -2.28 -11.01
C ARG A 27 -2.03 -3.48 -11.20
N TRP A 28 -1.52 -4.64 -11.64
CA TRP A 28 -2.31 -5.83 -11.94
C TRP A 28 -1.56 -7.10 -11.55
N PHE A 29 -2.31 -8.13 -11.29
CA PHE A 29 -1.82 -9.49 -11.10
C PHE A 29 -2.01 -10.28 -12.39
N VAL A 30 -1.01 -11.05 -12.79
CA VAL A 30 -1.06 -11.95 -13.93
C VAL A 30 -1.22 -13.37 -13.38
N TYR A 31 -2.22 -14.08 -13.87
CA TYR A 31 -2.52 -15.43 -13.44
C TYR A 31 -2.25 -16.41 -14.57
N ARG A 32 -1.88 -17.64 -14.23
CA ARG A 32 -1.79 -18.77 -15.15
C ARG A 32 -2.80 -19.84 -14.76
N PRO A 33 -3.34 -20.61 -15.71
CA PRO A 33 -4.13 -21.79 -15.40
C PRO A 33 -3.29 -22.80 -14.62
N ALA A 34 -3.87 -23.36 -13.55
CA ALA A 34 -3.21 -24.36 -12.72
C ALA A 34 -4.22 -25.41 -12.25
N GLU A 35 -3.71 -26.52 -11.75
CA GLU A 35 -4.55 -27.52 -11.11
C GLU A 35 -5.18 -26.94 -9.86
N ARG A 36 -6.48 -27.20 -9.67
CA ARG A 36 -7.20 -26.78 -8.47
C ARG A 36 -6.63 -27.50 -7.26
N GLY A 37 -6.25 -26.75 -6.25
CA GLY A 37 -5.70 -27.32 -5.03
C GLY A 37 -5.54 -26.25 -3.95
N PRO A 38 -5.30 -26.69 -2.71
CA PRO A 38 -5.02 -25.75 -1.63
C PRO A 38 -3.64 -25.11 -1.87
N VAL A 39 -3.65 -23.84 -2.24
CA VAL A 39 -2.44 -23.02 -2.35
C VAL A 39 -2.54 -21.93 -1.32
N ARG A 40 -1.51 -21.78 -0.49
CA ARG A 40 -1.39 -20.71 0.47
C ARG A 40 -0.45 -19.63 -0.05
N TYR A 41 -0.84 -18.38 0.18
CA TYR A 41 -0.02 -17.24 -0.17
C TYR A 41 0.42 -16.48 1.07
N ALA A 42 1.62 -15.91 1.02
CA ALA A 42 2.14 -15.05 2.07
C ALA A 42 2.93 -13.89 1.46
N LEU A 43 2.92 -12.75 2.14
CA LEU A 43 3.67 -11.57 1.75
C LEU A 43 4.78 -11.32 2.77
N ALA A 44 6.00 -11.14 2.26
CA ALA A 44 7.13 -10.68 3.05
C ALA A 44 7.40 -9.20 2.78
N PHE A 45 7.75 -8.47 3.83
CA PHE A 45 8.04 -7.04 3.78
C PHE A 45 9.50 -6.80 4.16
N HIS A 46 10.22 -6.09 3.29
CA HIS A 46 11.64 -5.74 3.43
C HIS A 46 11.78 -4.20 3.52
N PRO A 47 11.54 -3.59 4.69
CA PRO A 47 11.54 -2.14 4.84
C PRO A 47 12.90 -1.50 4.58
N GLU A 48 13.98 -2.27 4.68
CA GLU A 48 15.35 -1.88 4.41
C GLU A 48 15.65 -1.65 2.93
N VAL A 49 14.89 -2.30 2.03
CA VAL A 49 15.12 -2.23 0.58
C VAL A 49 14.71 -0.88 0.01
N GLY A 50 15.62 -0.19 -0.65
CA GLY A 50 15.39 1.06 -1.35
C GLY A 50 14.68 0.86 -2.69
N ASN A 51 14.08 1.93 -3.24
CA ASN A 51 13.42 1.85 -4.55
C ASN A 51 14.42 1.74 -5.71
N TYR A 52 15.69 2.07 -5.45
CA TYR A 52 16.76 2.10 -6.45
C TYR A 52 17.85 1.06 -6.17
N ASP A 53 17.64 0.20 -5.18
CA ASP A 53 18.57 -0.88 -4.90
C ASP A 53 18.51 -1.92 -6.03
N PRO A 54 19.65 -2.55 -6.37
CA PRO A 54 19.63 -3.69 -7.29
C PRO A 54 18.82 -4.82 -6.68
N LEU A 55 17.93 -5.40 -7.49
CA LEU A 55 17.02 -6.45 -7.05
C LEU A 55 17.36 -7.79 -7.71
N PRO A 56 17.21 -8.90 -6.96
CA PRO A 56 16.99 -8.95 -5.51
C PRO A 56 18.21 -8.46 -4.72
N THR A 57 17.98 -7.88 -3.53
CA THR A 57 19.09 -7.57 -2.62
C THR A 57 19.60 -8.86 -1.95
N GLN A 58 20.84 -8.85 -1.47
CA GLN A 58 21.41 -10.01 -0.75
C GLN A 58 20.52 -10.47 0.43
N GLY A 59 19.91 -9.53 1.15
CA GLY A 59 18.97 -9.85 2.24
C GLY A 59 17.72 -10.56 1.74
N GLN A 60 17.20 -10.14 0.59
CA GLN A 60 16.05 -10.80 -0.04
C GLN A 60 16.38 -12.21 -0.55
N GLU A 61 17.57 -12.41 -1.11
CA GLU A 61 18.03 -13.74 -1.55
C GLU A 61 18.15 -14.71 -0.36
N ILE A 62 18.86 -14.30 0.68
CA ILE A 62 19.00 -15.11 1.90
C ILE A 62 17.64 -15.44 2.50
N TYR A 63 16.73 -14.47 2.54
CA TYR A 63 15.37 -14.69 3.05
C TYR A 63 14.58 -15.66 2.17
N ALA A 64 14.71 -15.58 0.85
CA ALA A 64 14.06 -16.49 -0.07
C ALA A 64 14.56 -17.94 0.10
N ASP A 65 15.85 -18.14 0.33
CA ASP A 65 16.44 -19.46 0.62
C ASP A 65 15.84 -20.07 1.90
N TYR A 66 15.74 -19.30 2.99
CA TYR A 66 15.07 -19.76 4.22
C TYR A 66 13.59 -20.10 4.00
N CYS A 67 12.89 -19.28 3.20
CA CYS A 67 11.51 -19.55 2.86
C CYS A 67 11.35 -20.84 2.04
N GLN A 68 12.27 -21.09 1.13
CA GLN A 68 12.30 -22.32 0.33
C GLN A 68 12.50 -23.56 1.20
N GLU A 69 13.41 -23.52 2.17
CA GLU A 69 13.59 -24.60 3.15
C GLU A 69 12.33 -24.86 4.00
N ALA A 70 11.55 -23.81 4.28
CA ALA A 70 10.27 -23.88 4.98
C ALA A 70 9.09 -24.32 4.09
N GLY A 71 9.33 -24.60 2.81
CA GLY A 71 8.30 -25.05 1.85
C GLY A 71 7.52 -23.92 1.19
N TRP A 72 8.10 -22.70 1.18
CA TRP A 72 7.57 -21.55 0.48
C TRP A 72 8.37 -21.29 -0.79
N GLU A 73 7.70 -21.04 -1.89
CA GLU A 73 8.28 -20.68 -3.18
C GLU A 73 8.06 -19.19 -3.44
N LEU A 74 9.13 -18.45 -3.76
CA LEU A 74 9.02 -17.07 -4.21
C LEU A 74 8.31 -17.05 -5.57
N VAL A 75 7.18 -16.33 -5.64
CA VAL A 75 6.43 -16.14 -6.89
C VAL A 75 6.99 -14.96 -7.64
N ASP A 76 7.00 -13.79 -6.99
CA ASP A 76 7.48 -12.55 -7.63
C ASP A 76 7.71 -11.45 -6.58
N THR A 77 8.45 -10.43 -6.97
CA THR A 77 8.64 -9.19 -6.20
C THR A 77 7.81 -8.09 -6.86
N TRP A 78 7.05 -7.34 -6.07
CA TRP A 78 6.19 -6.29 -6.61
C TRP A 78 7.03 -5.14 -7.21
N SER A 79 6.97 -4.96 -8.52
CA SER A 79 7.78 -3.98 -9.24
C SER A 79 7.57 -2.53 -8.78
N GLN A 80 6.37 -2.18 -8.32
CA GLN A 80 6.07 -0.85 -7.76
C GLN A 80 6.59 -0.67 -6.32
N TYR A 81 6.64 -1.76 -5.57
CA TYR A 81 7.06 -1.80 -4.17
C TYR A 81 8.05 -2.96 -3.98
N PRO A 82 9.33 -2.77 -4.38
CA PRO A 82 10.33 -3.84 -4.37
C PRO A 82 10.63 -4.39 -2.97
N GLN A 83 10.06 -3.76 -1.95
CA GLN A 83 10.09 -4.22 -0.58
C GLN A 83 9.11 -5.35 -0.28
N ILE A 84 8.20 -5.67 -1.23
CA ILE A 84 7.15 -6.66 -1.03
C ILE A 84 7.41 -7.85 -1.95
N GLN A 85 7.61 -9.01 -1.35
CA GLN A 85 7.76 -10.29 -2.03
C GLN A 85 6.55 -11.17 -1.75
N PHE A 86 6.11 -11.89 -2.77
CA PHE A 86 4.98 -12.80 -2.70
C PHE A 86 5.49 -14.23 -2.75
N TYR A 87 5.06 -15.00 -1.77
CA TYR A 87 5.39 -16.41 -1.63
C TYR A 87 4.14 -17.25 -1.76
N ARG A 88 4.29 -18.47 -2.27
CA ARG A 88 3.23 -19.48 -2.28
C ARG A 88 3.73 -20.78 -1.67
N SER A 89 2.82 -21.54 -1.08
CA SER A 89 3.07 -22.91 -0.63
C SER A 89 1.91 -23.81 -1.03
N ARG A 90 2.24 -25.02 -1.47
CA ARG A 90 1.26 -26.07 -1.77
C ARG A 90 1.02 -27.01 -0.59
N GLN A 91 1.65 -26.74 0.54
CA GLN A 91 1.42 -27.46 1.77
C GLN A 91 0.07 -27.02 2.37
N ALA A 92 -0.73 -27.95 2.85
CA ALA A 92 -2.01 -27.65 3.47
C ALA A 92 -1.86 -26.76 4.72
N TYR A 93 -0.77 -26.96 5.48
CA TYR A 93 -0.43 -26.21 6.70
C TYR A 93 1.04 -25.82 6.66
N PRO A 94 1.44 -24.84 5.85
CA PRO A 94 2.82 -24.39 5.80
C PRO A 94 3.18 -23.67 7.10
N LEU A 95 4.44 -23.76 7.50
CA LEU A 95 4.94 -22.94 8.60
C LEU A 95 4.79 -21.46 8.22
N PRO A 96 4.25 -20.60 9.10
CA PRO A 96 4.14 -19.17 8.81
C PRO A 96 5.54 -18.61 8.49
N LEU A 97 5.63 -17.71 7.49
CA LEU A 97 6.89 -17.07 7.13
C LEU A 97 7.50 -16.30 8.31
N GLN A 98 6.66 -15.79 9.18
CA GLN A 98 7.07 -15.20 10.45
C GLN A 98 6.30 -15.87 11.57
N THR A 99 7.02 -16.52 12.44
CA THR A 99 6.46 -17.24 13.59
C THR A 99 6.05 -16.30 14.73
N ASP A 100 6.61 -15.07 14.74
CA ASP A 100 6.31 -14.05 15.75
C ASP A 100 5.47 -12.92 15.14
N LEU A 101 4.20 -12.88 15.55
CA LEU A 101 3.25 -11.84 15.13
C LEU A 101 3.75 -10.42 15.46
N SER A 102 4.44 -10.24 16.58
CA SER A 102 4.97 -8.94 16.98
C SER A 102 6.02 -8.42 16.00
N THR A 103 6.90 -9.31 15.55
CA THR A 103 7.91 -8.99 14.52
C THR A 103 7.27 -8.69 13.17
N GLN A 104 6.27 -9.45 12.76
CA GLN A 104 5.52 -9.20 11.52
C GLN A 104 4.89 -7.80 11.53
N TRP A 105 4.19 -7.46 12.61
CA TRP A 105 3.57 -6.15 12.75
C TRP A 105 4.58 -5.02 12.79
N ARG A 106 5.70 -5.22 13.48
CA ARG A 106 6.78 -4.23 13.54
C ARG A 106 7.36 -3.93 12.15
N VAL A 107 7.66 -4.96 11.37
CA VAL A 107 8.19 -4.82 10.00
C VAL A 107 7.18 -4.10 9.12
N MET A 108 5.92 -4.51 9.15
CA MET A 108 4.85 -3.92 8.36
C MET A 108 4.58 -2.46 8.75
N THR A 109 4.53 -2.14 10.04
CA THR A 109 4.34 -0.75 10.51
C THR A 109 5.51 0.14 10.13
N THR A 110 6.76 -0.36 10.24
CA THR A 110 7.95 0.38 9.82
C THR A 110 7.91 0.68 8.32
N TRP A 111 7.53 -0.30 7.51
CA TRP A 111 7.37 -0.10 6.07
C TRP A 111 6.30 0.94 5.75
N MET A 112 5.11 0.84 6.36
CA MET A 112 4.03 1.83 6.19
C MET A 112 4.46 3.24 6.59
N GLU A 113 5.13 3.38 7.74
CA GLU A 113 5.57 4.67 8.24
C GLU A 113 6.58 5.32 7.30
N THR A 114 7.61 4.57 6.88
CA THR A 114 8.69 5.10 6.04
C THR A 114 8.24 5.38 4.60
N ARG A 115 7.35 4.58 4.03
CA ARG A 115 6.97 4.65 2.62
C ARG A 115 5.71 5.45 2.33
N PHE A 116 4.82 5.59 3.31
CA PHE A 116 3.55 6.31 3.12
C PHE A 116 3.41 7.50 4.04
N VAL A 117 3.53 7.31 5.35
CA VAL A 117 3.22 8.37 6.30
C VAL A 117 4.24 9.51 6.25
N VAL A 118 5.54 9.19 6.22
CA VAL A 118 6.59 10.21 6.18
C VAL A 118 6.56 11.03 4.89
N PRO A 119 6.50 10.43 3.68
CA PRO A 119 6.35 11.19 2.44
C PRO A 119 5.06 12.01 2.40
N LEU A 120 3.93 11.43 2.81
CA LEU A 120 2.64 12.13 2.82
C LEU A 120 2.67 13.33 3.75
N ARG A 121 3.28 13.21 4.93
CA ARG A 121 3.47 14.32 5.87
C ARG A 121 4.36 15.42 5.27
N ARG A 122 5.45 15.06 4.59
CA ARG A 122 6.32 16.04 3.90
C ARG A 122 5.56 16.80 2.83
N ILE A 123 4.76 16.10 2.02
CA ILE A 123 3.91 16.70 1.00
C ILE A 123 2.89 17.64 1.64
N ALA A 124 2.22 17.25 2.71
CA ALA A 124 1.25 18.09 3.42
C ALA A 124 1.90 19.37 3.96
N VAL A 125 3.07 19.27 4.58
CA VAL A 125 3.84 20.44 5.08
C VAL A 125 4.23 21.36 3.92
N PHE A 126 4.74 20.80 2.83
CA PHE A 126 5.10 21.57 1.63
C PHE A 126 3.89 22.34 1.09
N PHE A 127 2.76 21.66 0.89
CA PHE A 127 1.53 22.33 0.42
C PHE A 127 1.04 23.40 1.39
N THR A 128 1.13 23.19 2.68
CA THR A 128 0.73 24.19 3.67
C THR A 128 1.61 25.45 3.57
N LEU A 129 2.92 25.28 3.41
CA LEU A 129 3.86 26.41 3.26
C LEU A 129 3.60 27.22 1.97
N PHE A 130 3.19 26.56 0.89
CA PHE A 130 2.82 27.24 -0.35
C PHE A 130 1.42 27.86 -0.32
N LEU A 131 0.50 27.29 0.43
CA LEU A 131 -0.86 27.79 0.56
C LEU A 131 -0.90 29.15 1.28
N LEU A 132 -0.05 29.35 2.29
CA LEU A 132 -0.01 30.59 3.07
C LEU A 132 0.30 31.83 2.20
N PRO A 133 1.43 31.90 1.44
CA PRO A 133 1.70 33.08 0.59
C PRO A 133 0.64 33.22 -0.52
N TYR A 134 0.13 32.12 -1.08
CA TYR A 134 -0.95 32.19 -2.06
C TYR A 134 -2.22 32.80 -1.46
N LEU A 135 -2.58 32.46 -0.22
CA LEU A 135 -3.72 33.06 0.48
C LEU A 135 -3.55 34.58 0.63
N VAL A 136 -2.35 35.03 1.02
CA VAL A 136 -2.05 36.47 1.14
C VAL A 136 -2.20 37.18 -0.21
N ILE A 137 -1.65 36.59 -1.29
CA ILE A 137 -1.80 37.15 -2.64
C ILE A 137 -3.26 37.16 -3.09
N ALA A 138 -4.02 36.10 -2.83
CA ALA A 138 -5.43 36.01 -3.19
C ALA A 138 -6.26 37.08 -2.46
N VAL A 139 -6.01 37.30 -1.17
CA VAL A 139 -6.66 38.35 -0.37
C VAL A 139 -6.28 39.74 -0.91
N PHE A 140 -5.00 39.97 -1.21
CA PHE A 140 -4.54 41.22 -1.79
C PHE A 140 -5.21 41.53 -3.14
N LEU A 141 -5.27 40.56 -4.04
CA LEU A 141 -5.95 40.70 -5.34
C LEU A 141 -7.44 40.90 -5.21
N LEU A 142 -8.05 40.35 -4.16
CA LEU A 142 -9.49 40.54 -3.91
C LEU A 142 -9.83 41.98 -3.52
N PHE A 143 -9.01 42.60 -2.66
CA PHE A 143 -9.29 43.92 -2.11
C PHE A 143 -8.66 45.07 -2.89
N LEU A 144 -7.46 44.85 -3.47
CA LEU A 144 -6.69 45.92 -4.14
C LEU A 144 -6.43 45.62 -5.63
N GLY A 145 -6.83 44.44 -6.12
CA GLY A 145 -6.62 44.05 -7.53
C GLY A 145 -7.60 44.67 -8.51
N PRO A 146 -7.34 44.54 -9.82
CA PRO A 146 -8.22 45.06 -10.86
C PRO A 146 -9.63 44.45 -10.76
N PRO A 147 -10.66 45.18 -11.19
CA PRO A 147 -12.05 44.76 -11.04
C PRO A 147 -12.48 43.57 -11.93
N ASP A 148 -11.53 42.97 -12.67
CA ASP A 148 -11.81 41.90 -13.60
C ASP A 148 -12.39 40.65 -12.91
N PHE A 149 -13.66 40.41 -13.19
CA PHE A 149 -14.45 39.31 -12.64
C PHE A 149 -13.79 37.94 -12.89
N TRP A 150 -13.18 37.73 -14.03
CA TRP A 150 -12.56 36.47 -14.43
C TRP A 150 -11.33 36.15 -13.60
N ILE A 151 -10.47 37.12 -13.31
CA ILE A 151 -9.25 36.93 -12.51
C ILE A 151 -9.63 36.58 -11.08
N ARG A 152 -10.62 37.28 -10.51
CA ARG A 152 -11.13 36.98 -9.15
C ARG A 152 -11.74 35.59 -9.08
N GLY A 153 -12.54 35.20 -10.06
CA GLY A 153 -13.16 33.86 -10.17
C GLY A 153 -12.09 32.75 -10.23
N LEU A 154 -11.05 32.95 -11.04
CA LEU A 154 -9.94 32.00 -11.14
C LEU A 154 -9.17 31.86 -9.83
N CYS A 155 -8.87 32.97 -9.14
CA CYS A 155 -8.19 32.95 -7.84
C CYS A 155 -9.01 32.17 -6.80
N TRP A 156 -10.32 32.38 -6.74
CA TRP A 156 -11.19 31.62 -5.84
C TRP A 156 -11.24 30.13 -6.18
N ALA A 157 -11.36 29.79 -7.46
CA ALA A 157 -11.39 28.40 -7.90
C ALA A 157 -10.10 27.66 -7.53
N LEU A 158 -8.95 28.27 -7.75
CA LEU A 158 -7.64 27.71 -7.37
C LEU A 158 -7.50 27.57 -5.85
N LEU A 159 -7.94 28.56 -5.08
CA LEU A 159 -7.90 28.51 -3.62
C LEU A 159 -8.75 27.35 -3.09
N LEU A 160 -9.97 27.18 -3.57
CA LEU A 160 -10.85 26.08 -3.17
C LEU A 160 -10.26 24.72 -3.54
N LEU A 161 -9.64 24.60 -4.73
CA LEU A 161 -8.98 23.39 -5.17
C LEU A 161 -7.81 23.03 -4.24
N LEU A 162 -6.95 24.00 -3.89
CA LEU A 162 -5.82 23.79 -3.00
C LEU A 162 -6.26 23.41 -1.58
N ILE A 163 -7.28 24.07 -1.05
CA ILE A 163 -7.85 23.74 0.27
C ILE A 163 -8.44 22.32 0.27
N SER A 164 -9.21 21.97 -0.78
CA SER A 164 -9.80 20.64 -0.93
C SER A 164 -8.72 19.56 -1.01
N PHE A 165 -7.65 19.82 -1.77
CA PHE A 165 -6.52 18.89 -1.87
C PHE A 165 -5.80 18.71 -0.53
N LEU A 166 -5.53 19.82 0.18
CA LEU A 166 -4.91 19.76 1.52
C LEU A 166 -5.80 19.01 2.51
N ALA A 167 -7.11 19.25 2.50
CA ALA A 167 -8.05 18.52 3.34
C ALA A 167 -8.03 17.02 3.06
N ALA A 168 -8.01 16.62 1.79
CA ALA A 168 -7.90 15.21 1.39
C ALA A 168 -6.57 14.57 1.88
N LEU A 169 -5.46 15.30 1.79
CA LEU A 169 -4.16 14.85 2.32
C LEU A 169 -4.19 14.66 3.84
N LEU A 170 -4.78 15.61 4.57
CA LEU A 170 -4.88 15.53 6.04
C LEU A 170 -5.78 14.37 6.49
N VAL A 171 -6.89 14.13 5.80
CA VAL A 171 -7.75 12.98 6.06
C VAL A 171 -6.99 11.67 5.82
N SER A 172 -6.31 11.53 4.67
CA SER A 172 -5.51 10.35 4.37
C SER A 172 -4.40 10.12 5.39
N LEU A 173 -3.76 11.20 5.86
CA LEU A 173 -2.72 11.14 6.89
C LEU A 173 -3.30 10.68 8.23
N SER A 174 -4.44 11.22 8.64
CA SER A 174 -5.10 10.85 9.90
C SER A 174 -5.56 9.39 9.91
N GLU A 175 -6.11 8.89 8.80
CA GLU A 175 -6.48 7.49 8.66
C GLU A 175 -5.25 6.56 8.74
N SER A 176 -4.16 6.94 8.07
CA SER A 176 -2.92 6.16 8.11
C SER A 176 -2.30 6.12 9.51
N GLN A 177 -2.34 7.23 10.24
CA GLN A 177 -1.85 7.29 11.62
C GLN A 177 -2.70 6.44 12.57
N ARG A 178 -4.03 6.52 12.47
CA ARG A 178 -4.94 5.68 13.26
C ARG A 178 -4.66 4.20 13.04
N TRP A 179 -4.52 3.78 11.78
CA TRP A 179 -4.20 2.41 11.46
C TRP A 179 -2.85 1.97 12.06
N LEU A 180 -1.81 2.84 11.99
CA LEU A 180 -0.51 2.55 12.61
C LEU A 180 -0.61 2.41 14.13
N GLU A 181 -1.40 3.24 14.80
CA GLU A 181 -1.60 3.15 16.24
C GLU A 181 -2.34 1.86 16.63
N GLU A 182 -3.38 1.48 15.88
CA GLU A 182 -4.11 0.23 16.07
C GLU A 182 -3.20 -0.99 15.84
N ALA A 183 -2.39 -0.98 14.79
CA ALA A 183 -1.43 -2.05 14.49
C ALA A 183 -0.34 -2.17 15.56
N ARG A 184 0.15 -1.04 16.10
CA ARG A 184 1.12 -1.05 17.22
C ARG A 184 0.51 -1.61 18.49
N ARG A 185 -0.73 -1.25 18.83
CA ARG A 185 -1.47 -1.82 19.98
C ARG A 185 -1.67 -3.32 19.83
N ALA A 186 -2.14 -3.76 18.66
CA ALA A 186 -2.31 -5.18 18.37
C ALA A 186 -0.98 -5.96 18.50
N SER A 187 0.13 -5.37 18.03
CA SER A 187 1.46 -5.94 18.20
C SER A 187 1.88 -6.10 19.66
N GLN A 188 1.54 -5.14 20.53
CA GLN A 188 1.88 -5.19 21.96
C GLN A 188 1.01 -6.18 22.73
N GLU A 189 -0.23 -6.34 22.32
CA GLU A 189 -1.22 -7.23 22.96
C GLU A 189 -1.20 -8.65 22.40
N GLY A 190 -0.39 -8.93 21.37
CA GLY A 190 -0.34 -10.23 20.68
C GLY A 190 -1.65 -10.58 19.96
N LEU A 191 -2.46 -9.58 19.65
CA LEU A 191 -3.73 -9.75 18.96
C LEU A 191 -3.53 -9.76 17.44
N PRO A 192 -4.43 -10.41 16.68
CA PRO A 192 -4.48 -10.24 15.24
C PRO A 192 -4.69 -8.76 14.95
N GLY A 193 -3.98 -8.24 13.95
CA GLY A 193 -3.99 -6.82 13.64
C GLY A 193 -5.34 -6.28 13.20
N PRO A 194 -5.44 -4.94 13.05
CA PRO A 194 -6.68 -4.32 12.62
C PRO A 194 -7.08 -4.90 11.28
N GLY A 195 -8.16 -5.67 11.26
CA GLY A 195 -8.76 -6.20 10.04
C GLY A 195 -9.02 -5.04 9.08
N GLY A 196 -8.60 -5.20 7.84
CA GLY A 196 -8.83 -4.17 6.84
C GLY A 196 -10.32 -3.86 6.76
N HIS A 197 -10.71 -2.63 7.08
CA HIS A 197 -12.06 -2.18 6.77
C HIS A 197 -12.25 -2.43 5.27
N ARG A 198 -13.13 -3.37 4.93
CA ARG A 198 -13.54 -3.72 3.57
C ARG A 198 -13.90 -2.46 2.80
N SER A 199 -12.90 -1.77 2.27
CA SER A 199 -13.15 -0.64 1.38
C SER A 199 -13.69 -1.24 0.07
N ARG A 200 -14.96 -1.00 -0.20
CA ARG A 200 -15.64 -1.38 -1.45
C ARG A 200 -14.82 -1.01 -2.70
N ARG A 201 -13.93 -0.02 -2.61
CA ARG A 201 -13.08 0.46 -3.71
C ARG A 201 -12.06 -0.58 -4.20
N TRP A 202 -11.47 -1.39 -3.30
CA TRP A 202 -10.54 -2.44 -3.69
C TRP A 202 -11.23 -3.63 -4.36
N ASN A 203 -12.43 -3.98 -3.90
CA ASN A 203 -13.23 -5.02 -4.54
C ASN A 203 -13.56 -4.69 -6.02
N TYR A 204 -13.70 -3.42 -6.37
CA TYR A 204 -13.91 -3.03 -7.77
C TYR A 204 -12.60 -3.04 -8.58
N ALA A 205 -11.47 -2.65 -8.00
CA ALA A 205 -10.17 -2.72 -8.65
C ALA A 205 -9.74 -4.17 -8.90
N LEU A 206 -9.91 -5.05 -7.91
CA LEU A 206 -9.59 -6.47 -8.04
C LEU A 206 -10.55 -7.22 -8.99
N LYS A 207 -11.84 -6.89 -9.00
CA LYS A 207 -12.80 -7.49 -9.94
C LYS A 207 -12.60 -7.04 -11.40
N GLY A 208 -12.11 -5.81 -11.61
CA GLY A 208 -11.78 -5.32 -12.95
C GLY A 208 -10.52 -5.96 -13.55
N MET A 209 -9.65 -6.56 -12.73
CA MET A 209 -8.40 -7.19 -13.16
C MET A 209 -8.54 -8.65 -13.58
N ALA A 210 -9.62 -9.32 -13.19
CA ALA A 210 -9.90 -10.71 -13.58
C ALA A 210 -10.36 -10.88 -15.05
N ALA A 211 -10.52 -9.78 -15.79
CA ALA A 211 -11.10 -9.80 -17.14
C ALA A 211 -10.04 -9.82 -18.28
N VAL A 212 -8.74 -9.93 -17.98
CA VAL A 212 -7.66 -9.89 -18.99
C VAL A 212 -6.88 -11.19 -18.95
N GLY A 213 -7.48 -12.27 -19.36
CA GLY A 213 -6.85 -13.60 -19.43
C GLY A 213 -7.76 -14.65 -20.05
N ALA A 214 -8.55 -14.26 -21.06
CA ALA A 214 -9.29 -15.20 -21.91
C ALA A 214 -8.80 -15.08 -23.34
#